data_3a98f9181d5f84df07b2dabda357a8ad
#
_entry.id   3a98f9181d5f84df07b2dabda357a8ad
#
_cell.length_a   1.000
_cell.length_b   1.000
_cell.length_c   1.000
_cell.angle_alpha   90.00
_cell.angle_beta   90.00
_cell.angle_gamma   90.00
#
_symmetry.space_group_name_H-M   'P 1'
#
loop_
_entity.id
_entity.type
_entity.pdbx_description
1 polymer ?
#
loop_
_entity_poly.entity_id
_entity_poly.type
_entity_poly.pdbx_seq_one_letter_code
_entity_poly.pdbx_strand_id
1 'polypeptide(L)'
;LLSRTFDVRWLVLDNHDHVLHAVDEESQKIQQAIRAHEADCVLGIGGGTVTDLCKDATHAVSDEMPLIIVQTALSVNAFSDGISIMLKNGVKSSLPTRYPSVLVVDLDVIKQAPMERNLAGYGDVMATWTAPVDWYLAYRVGMNQTYNDPSCDILRTQNAQLLDQSAKLAQRDPETLHLLARVLTLSGLAMGIAGESCPASGTEH
;
A
#
# COMPACT_ATOMS: atom_id res chain seq x y z
N LEU A 1 -15.72 19.46 -7.48
CA LEU A 1 -14.64 20.38 -7.90
C LEU A 1 -13.92 19.84 -9.13
N LEU A 2 -13.43 18.58 -9.10
CA LEU A 2 -12.68 17.97 -10.21
C LEU A 2 -13.47 17.99 -11.53
N SER A 3 -14.74 17.63 -11.52
CA SER A 3 -15.60 17.59 -12.72
C SER A 3 -15.86 18.95 -13.38
N ARG A 4 -15.42 20.07 -12.79
CA ARG A 4 -15.48 21.40 -13.43
C ARG A 4 -14.28 21.68 -14.35
N THR A 5 -13.18 20.94 -14.16
CA THR A 5 -11.90 21.17 -14.86
C THR A 5 -11.50 19.98 -15.71
N PHE A 6 -11.95 18.77 -15.32
CA PHE A 6 -11.61 17.51 -15.95
C PHE A 6 -12.86 16.74 -16.39
N ASP A 7 -12.78 15.97 -17.45
CA ASP A 7 -13.80 14.95 -17.78
C ASP A 7 -13.61 13.75 -16.86
N VAL A 8 -14.42 13.66 -15.81
CA VAL A 8 -14.29 12.62 -14.79
C VAL A 8 -15.32 11.54 -15.02
N ARG A 9 -14.85 10.30 -15.12
CA ARG A 9 -15.68 9.10 -15.19
C ARG A 9 -15.49 8.30 -13.90
N TRP A 10 -16.59 7.81 -13.35
CA TRP A 10 -16.60 7.09 -12.09
C TRP A 10 -16.78 5.60 -12.32
N LEU A 11 -15.92 4.80 -11.72
CA LEU A 11 -16.09 3.36 -11.54
C LEU A 11 -16.12 3.07 -10.04
N VAL A 12 -17.24 2.56 -9.56
CA VAL A 12 -17.37 2.12 -8.17
C VAL A 12 -17.12 0.62 -8.14
N LEU A 13 -16.09 0.22 -7.39
CA LEU A 13 -15.80 -1.18 -7.09
C LEU A 13 -16.61 -1.56 -5.86
N ASP A 14 -17.87 -1.91 -6.07
CA ASP A 14 -18.79 -2.32 -5.02
C ASP A 14 -19.11 -3.80 -5.16
N ASN A 15 -19.01 -4.49 -4.05
CA ASN A 15 -19.36 -5.90 -3.96
C ASN A 15 -20.48 -6.05 -2.93
N HIS A 16 -21.68 -5.63 -3.31
CA HIS A 16 -22.87 -5.38 -2.47
C HIS A 16 -23.09 -6.34 -1.30
N ASP A 17 -22.58 -7.57 -1.37
CA ASP A 17 -22.77 -8.60 -0.35
C ASP A 17 -21.45 -9.21 0.17
N HIS A 18 -20.28 -8.79 -0.34
CA HIS A 18 -19.00 -9.42 -0.02
C HIS A 18 -17.88 -8.40 0.18
N VAL A 19 -16.83 -8.81 0.86
CA VAL A 19 -15.59 -8.03 0.97
C VAL A 19 -14.93 -7.94 -0.41
N LEU A 20 -14.59 -6.73 -0.85
CA LEU A 20 -13.84 -6.51 -2.08
C LEU A 20 -12.45 -7.17 -1.95
N HIS A 21 -12.12 -8.02 -2.89
CA HIS A 21 -10.80 -8.65 -3.00
C HIS A 21 -10.07 -8.16 -4.24
N ALA A 22 -8.73 -8.09 -4.15
CA ALA A 22 -7.89 -7.78 -5.29
C ALA A 22 -7.76 -9.03 -6.18
N VAL A 23 -8.73 -9.24 -7.07
CA VAL A 23 -8.81 -10.34 -8.03
C VAL A 23 -8.71 -9.84 -9.46
N ASP A 24 -8.38 -10.74 -10.39
CA ASP A 24 -8.19 -10.40 -11.80
C ASP A 24 -9.44 -9.80 -12.44
N GLU A 25 -10.61 -10.29 -12.07
CA GLU A 25 -11.89 -9.80 -12.60
C GLU A 25 -12.11 -8.32 -12.26
N GLU A 26 -11.76 -7.89 -11.04
CA GLU A 26 -11.91 -6.49 -10.63
C GLU A 26 -10.85 -5.60 -11.30
N SER A 27 -9.61 -6.08 -11.44
CA SER A 27 -8.58 -5.38 -12.20
C SER A 27 -8.99 -5.20 -13.68
N GLN A 28 -9.54 -6.23 -14.31
CA GLN A 28 -10.02 -6.16 -15.69
C GLN A 28 -11.16 -5.16 -15.88
N LYS A 29 -12.06 -4.99 -14.91
CA LYS A 29 -13.10 -3.94 -14.96
C LYS A 29 -12.46 -2.54 -15.04
N ILE A 30 -11.43 -2.29 -14.23
CA ILE A 30 -10.70 -1.02 -14.26
C ILE A 30 -10.00 -0.84 -15.61
N GLN A 31 -9.30 -1.87 -16.11
CA GLN A 31 -8.62 -1.82 -17.41
C GLN A 31 -9.60 -1.52 -18.56
N GLN A 32 -10.78 -2.16 -18.54
CA GLN A 32 -11.83 -1.90 -19.52
C GLN A 32 -12.34 -0.46 -19.45
N ALA A 33 -12.58 0.05 -18.25
CA ALA A 33 -12.99 1.44 -18.05
C ALA A 33 -11.94 2.44 -18.56
N ILE A 34 -10.66 2.22 -18.25
CA ILE A 34 -9.55 3.03 -18.75
C ILE A 34 -9.57 3.10 -20.27
N ARG A 35 -9.67 1.95 -20.94
CA ARG A 35 -9.67 1.87 -22.42
C ARG A 35 -10.94 2.45 -23.04
N ALA A 36 -12.12 2.16 -22.46
CA ALA A 36 -13.40 2.63 -22.98
C ALA A 36 -13.57 4.15 -22.90
N HIS A 37 -12.92 4.79 -21.96
CA HIS A 37 -12.98 6.23 -21.75
C HIS A 37 -11.72 6.96 -22.23
N GLU A 38 -10.77 6.24 -22.84
CA GLU A 38 -9.49 6.79 -23.29
C GLU A 38 -8.85 7.65 -22.18
N ALA A 39 -8.89 7.13 -20.93
CA ALA A 39 -8.44 7.87 -19.77
C ALA A 39 -6.93 8.13 -19.85
N ASP A 40 -6.52 9.35 -19.55
CA ASP A 40 -5.13 9.81 -19.50
C ASP A 40 -4.55 9.82 -18.07
N CYS A 41 -5.38 9.56 -17.06
CA CYS A 41 -4.99 9.47 -15.65
C CYS A 41 -5.97 8.58 -14.88
N VAL A 42 -5.47 7.84 -13.91
CA VAL A 42 -6.28 7.07 -12.97
C VAL A 42 -6.20 7.70 -11.58
N LEU A 43 -7.36 7.93 -10.96
CA LEU A 43 -7.48 8.36 -9.58
C LEU A 43 -8.14 7.24 -8.77
N GLY A 44 -7.35 6.52 -7.98
CA GLY A 44 -7.84 5.51 -7.05
C GLY A 44 -8.14 6.11 -5.67
N ILE A 45 -9.35 5.95 -5.17
CA ILE A 45 -9.77 6.42 -3.84
C ILE A 45 -10.20 5.21 -3.03
N GLY A 46 -9.42 4.83 -2.02
CA GLY A 46 -9.73 3.64 -1.22
C GLY A 46 -8.60 3.22 -0.28
N GLY A 47 -8.73 2.03 0.29
CA GLY A 47 -7.68 1.38 1.08
C GLY A 47 -6.75 0.51 0.23
N GLY A 48 -6.01 -0.40 0.87
CA GLY A 48 -5.01 -1.24 0.21
C GLY A 48 -5.52 -2.04 -0.99
N THR A 49 -6.69 -2.69 -0.87
CA THR A 49 -7.29 -3.46 -1.98
C THR A 49 -7.53 -2.61 -3.23
N VAL A 50 -8.10 -1.40 -3.06
CA VAL A 50 -8.31 -0.48 -4.19
C VAL A 50 -6.98 -0.01 -4.77
N THR A 51 -6.00 0.25 -3.91
CA THR A 51 -4.64 0.62 -4.32
C THR A 51 -4.01 -0.47 -5.19
N ASP A 52 -4.04 -1.73 -4.74
CA ASP A 52 -3.47 -2.86 -5.48
C ASP A 52 -4.16 -3.06 -6.83
N LEU A 53 -5.49 -2.99 -6.86
CA LEU A 53 -6.27 -3.09 -8.10
C LEU A 53 -5.95 -1.95 -9.08
N CYS A 54 -5.83 -0.71 -8.58
CA CYS A 54 -5.48 0.43 -9.43
C CYS A 54 -4.05 0.34 -9.97
N LYS A 55 -3.08 -0.09 -9.15
CA LYS A 55 -1.71 -0.31 -9.59
C LYS A 55 -1.62 -1.40 -10.66
N ASP A 56 -2.23 -2.57 -10.41
CA ASP A 56 -2.26 -3.70 -11.34
C ASP A 56 -2.94 -3.33 -12.66
N ALA A 57 -4.12 -2.73 -12.60
CA ALA A 57 -4.86 -2.36 -13.81
C ALA A 57 -4.16 -1.28 -14.63
N THR A 58 -3.59 -0.25 -13.98
CA THR A 58 -2.88 0.83 -14.66
C THR A 58 -1.60 0.32 -15.30
N HIS A 59 -0.83 -0.52 -14.58
CA HIS A 59 0.35 -1.20 -15.10
C HIS A 59 0.03 -2.04 -16.35
N ALA A 60 -1.05 -2.82 -16.31
CA ALA A 60 -1.49 -3.66 -17.43
C ALA A 60 -1.94 -2.86 -18.66
N VAL A 61 -2.32 -1.58 -18.50
CA VAL A 61 -2.71 -0.72 -19.63
C VAL A 61 -1.54 0.10 -20.12
N SER A 62 -0.82 0.79 -19.23
CA SER A 62 0.37 1.60 -19.58
C SER A 62 1.15 1.96 -18.32
N ASP A 63 2.45 1.70 -18.32
CA ASP A 63 3.36 2.12 -17.25
C ASP A 63 3.57 3.64 -17.17
N GLU A 64 3.30 4.36 -18.24
CA GLU A 64 3.47 5.81 -18.30
C GLU A 64 2.23 6.58 -17.84
N MET A 65 1.07 5.90 -17.75
CA MET A 65 -0.18 6.54 -17.34
C MET A 65 -0.08 7.04 -15.89
N PRO A 66 -0.36 8.32 -15.60
CA PRO A 66 -0.38 8.83 -14.23
C PRO A 66 -1.38 8.09 -13.36
N LEU A 67 -0.92 7.65 -12.19
CA LEU A 67 -1.75 7.03 -11.15
C LEU A 67 -1.69 7.87 -9.88
N ILE A 68 -2.83 8.39 -9.48
CA ILE A 68 -3.00 9.13 -8.24
C ILE A 68 -3.75 8.23 -7.25
N ILE A 69 -3.21 8.05 -6.07
CA ILE A 69 -3.87 7.27 -5.01
C ILE A 69 -4.24 8.19 -3.84
N VAL A 70 -5.50 8.16 -3.45
CA VAL A 70 -6.02 8.82 -2.24
C VAL A 70 -6.36 7.74 -1.23
N GLN A 71 -5.56 7.65 -0.16
CA GLN A 71 -5.79 6.66 0.89
C GLN A 71 -6.97 7.05 1.78
N THR A 72 -7.85 6.08 2.04
CA THR A 72 -8.99 6.24 2.95
C THR A 72 -8.82 5.48 4.26
N ALA A 73 -7.79 4.64 4.38
CA ALA A 73 -7.41 3.95 5.60
C ALA A 73 -5.91 3.60 5.57
N LEU A 74 -5.25 3.59 6.71
CA LEU A 74 -3.85 3.21 6.86
C LEU A 74 -3.76 1.73 7.27
N SER A 75 -4.14 0.81 6.39
CA SER A 75 -4.23 -0.62 6.72
C SER A 75 -3.00 -1.44 6.33
N VAL A 76 -2.24 -0.97 5.35
CA VAL A 76 -1.03 -1.61 4.80
C VAL A 76 -0.18 -0.56 4.10
N ASN A 77 1.06 -0.91 3.72
CA ASN A 77 1.98 -0.04 2.99
C ASN A 77 1.80 -0.04 1.45
N ALA A 78 0.85 -0.79 0.91
CA ALA A 78 0.62 -1.00 -0.53
C ALA A 78 0.61 0.28 -1.40
N PHE A 79 0.29 1.43 -0.80
CA PHE A 79 0.25 2.72 -1.48
C PHE A 79 1.63 3.34 -1.75
N SER A 80 2.67 2.81 -1.17
CA SER A 80 4.04 3.36 -1.23
C SER A 80 5.08 2.40 -1.79
N ASP A 81 4.65 1.28 -2.36
CA ASP A 81 5.52 0.30 -3.00
C ASP A 81 5.15 0.05 -4.48
N GLY A 82 6.01 -0.67 -5.19
CA GLY A 82 5.81 -1.07 -6.59
C GLY A 82 5.21 -2.47 -6.76
N ILE A 83 4.60 -3.04 -5.72
CA ILE A 83 4.05 -4.41 -5.71
C ILE A 83 2.56 -4.35 -5.47
N SER A 84 1.77 -5.15 -6.19
CA SER A 84 0.35 -5.37 -5.87
C SER A 84 0.14 -6.78 -5.34
N ILE A 85 -0.63 -6.89 -4.26
CA ILE A 85 -1.03 -8.17 -3.69
C ILE A 85 -2.37 -8.58 -4.31
N MET A 86 -2.31 -9.52 -5.24
CA MET A 86 -3.48 -10.04 -5.95
C MET A 86 -3.83 -11.44 -5.49
N LEU A 87 -5.11 -11.76 -5.48
CA LEU A 87 -5.60 -13.10 -5.19
C LEU A 87 -5.71 -13.88 -6.50
N LYS A 88 -4.75 -14.77 -6.75
CA LYS A 88 -4.69 -15.64 -7.93
C LYS A 88 -5.07 -17.07 -7.54
N ASN A 89 -6.18 -17.58 -8.08
CA ASN A 89 -6.68 -18.94 -7.76
C ASN A 89 -6.80 -19.20 -6.25
N GLY A 90 -7.28 -18.22 -5.50
CA GLY A 90 -7.43 -18.31 -4.04
C GLY A 90 -6.13 -18.14 -3.23
N VAL A 91 -4.98 -17.86 -3.87
CA VAL A 91 -3.69 -17.66 -3.21
C VAL A 91 -3.25 -16.20 -3.37
N LYS A 92 -2.83 -15.57 -2.27
CA LYS A 92 -2.21 -14.24 -2.31
C LYS A 92 -0.87 -14.32 -3.06
N SER A 93 -0.74 -13.51 -4.09
CA SER A 93 0.45 -13.44 -4.95
C SER A 93 0.95 -11.99 -5.02
N SER A 94 2.24 -11.81 -4.75
CA SER A 94 2.92 -10.51 -4.92
C SER A 94 3.31 -10.34 -6.38
N LEU A 95 2.75 -9.36 -7.05
CA LEU A 95 3.02 -9.07 -8.45
C LEU A 95 3.78 -7.76 -8.56
N PRO A 96 4.92 -7.72 -9.26
CA PRO A 96 5.56 -6.46 -9.62
C PRO A 96 4.59 -5.61 -10.44
N THR A 97 4.37 -4.38 -10.03
CA THR A 97 3.52 -3.41 -10.71
C THR A 97 4.25 -2.06 -10.74
N ARG A 98 3.63 -1.00 -10.27
CA ARG A 98 4.20 0.34 -10.34
C ARG A 98 3.95 1.14 -9.07
N TYR A 99 4.77 2.15 -8.85
CA TYR A 99 4.48 3.17 -7.84
C TYR A 99 3.37 4.10 -8.32
N PRO A 100 2.51 4.60 -7.42
CA PRO A 100 1.68 5.76 -7.72
C PRO A 100 2.54 6.97 -8.10
N SER A 101 2.07 7.77 -9.06
CA SER A 101 2.71 9.04 -9.43
C SER A 101 2.51 10.10 -8.34
N VAL A 102 1.36 10.03 -7.67
CA VAL A 102 1.01 10.92 -6.54
C VAL A 102 0.28 10.10 -5.48
N LEU A 103 0.67 10.32 -4.23
CA LEU A 103 0.00 9.78 -3.05
C LEU A 103 -0.61 10.92 -2.24
N VAL A 104 -1.89 10.80 -1.92
CA VAL A 104 -2.61 11.71 -1.05
C VAL A 104 -3.07 10.97 0.20
N VAL A 105 -2.68 11.47 1.37
CA VAL A 105 -3.12 10.98 2.67
C VAL A 105 -3.75 12.15 3.41
N ASP A 106 -5.08 12.18 3.42
CA ASP A 106 -5.85 13.19 4.15
C ASP A 106 -6.17 12.65 5.55
N LEU A 107 -5.59 13.26 6.56
CA LEU A 107 -5.75 12.81 7.96
C LEU A 107 -7.19 12.92 8.47
N ASP A 108 -7.99 13.86 7.95
CA ASP A 108 -9.40 13.97 8.32
C ASP A 108 -10.21 12.80 7.77
N VAL A 109 -9.86 12.30 6.59
CA VAL A 109 -10.42 11.06 6.02
C VAL A 109 -9.95 9.85 6.81
N ILE A 110 -8.65 9.71 7.04
CA ILE A 110 -8.05 8.60 7.79
C ILE A 110 -8.62 8.49 9.21
N LYS A 111 -8.84 9.62 9.87
CA LYS A 111 -9.43 9.67 11.21
C LYS A 111 -10.86 9.10 11.25
N GLN A 112 -11.60 9.16 10.15
CA GLN A 112 -12.96 8.63 10.04
C GLN A 112 -13.00 7.14 9.65
N ALA A 113 -11.89 6.59 9.17
CA ALA A 113 -11.80 5.17 8.82
C ALA A 113 -12.17 4.27 10.01
N PRO A 114 -12.71 3.06 9.78
CA PRO A 114 -12.85 2.05 10.82
C PRO A 114 -11.51 1.83 11.54
N MET A 115 -11.50 1.89 12.88
CA MET A 115 -10.28 1.88 13.68
C MET A 115 -9.47 0.60 13.42
N GLU A 116 -10.14 -0.53 13.27
CA GLU A 116 -9.51 -1.82 12.98
C GLU A 116 -8.65 -1.79 11.71
N ARG A 117 -8.96 -0.91 10.75
CA ARG A 117 -8.15 -0.75 9.55
C ARG A 117 -6.83 -0.02 9.84
N ASN A 118 -6.88 1.05 10.62
CA ASN A 118 -5.66 1.77 11.03
C ASN A 118 -4.82 0.93 12.01
N LEU A 119 -5.47 0.12 12.86
CA LEU A 119 -4.76 -0.85 13.72
C LEU A 119 -4.11 -1.98 12.92
N ALA A 120 -4.73 -2.42 11.80
CA ALA A 120 -4.10 -3.38 10.90
C ALA A 120 -2.79 -2.83 10.32
N GLY A 121 -2.77 -1.55 9.92
CA GLY A 121 -1.53 -0.91 9.46
C GLY A 121 -0.47 -0.75 10.54
N TYR A 122 -0.88 -0.57 11.80
CA TYR A 122 0.07 -0.63 12.91
C TYR A 122 0.67 -2.04 13.04
N GLY A 123 -0.16 -3.10 12.88
CA GLY A 123 0.31 -4.48 12.83
C GLY A 123 1.28 -4.73 11.67
N ASP A 124 0.97 -4.20 10.48
CA ASP A 124 1.82 -4.27 9.29
C ASP A 124 3.20 -3.63 9.54
N VAL A 125 3.24 -2.47 10.20
CA VAL A 125 4.50 -1.82 10.60
C VAL A 125 5.29 -2.66 11.60
N MET A 126 4.64 -3.42 12.49
CA MET A 126 5.37 -4.25 13.47
C MET A 126 6.23 -5.32 12.80
N ALA A 127 5.86 -5.80 11.61
CA ALA A 127 6.70 -6.71 10.83
C ALA A 127 8.10 -6.15 10.53
N THR A 128 8.23 -4.83 10.42
CA THR A 128 9.51 -4.18 10.17
C THR A 128 10.55 -4.30 11.30
N TRP A 129 10.15 -4.85 12.46
CA TRP A 129 11.09 -5.19 13.54
C TRP A 129 11.69 -6.58 13.36
N THR A 130 10.94 -7.52 12.82
CA THR A 130 11.32 -8.92 12.68
C THR A 130 11.84 -9.26 11.28
N ALA A 131 11.21 -8.72 10.25
CA ALA A 131 11.53 -8.97 8.85
C ALA A 131 13.02 -8.71 8.49
N PRO A 132 13.67 -7.60 8.92
CA PRO A 132 15.09 -7.39 8.67
C PRO A 132 15.98 -8.45 9.30
N VAL A 133 15.59 -9.02 10.44
CA VAL A 133 16.34 -10.08 11.12
C VAL A 133 16.24 -11.39 10.32
N ASP A 134 15.04 -11.73 9.88
CA ASP A 134 14.80 -12.89 9.02
C ASP A 134 15.60 -12.78 7.71
N TRP A 135 15.58 -11.60 7.10
CA TRP A 135 16.32 -11.31 5.88
C TRP A 135 17.83 -11.43 6.10
N TYR A 136 18.35 -10.87 7.20
CA TYR A 136 19.78 -11.00 7.54
C TYR A 136 20.18 -12.46 7.77
N LEU A 137 19.35 -13.24 8.46
CA LEU A 137 19.60 -14.68 8.66
C LEU A 137 19.60 -15.42 7.34
N ALA A 138 18.61 -15.22 6.48
CA ALA A 138 18.53 -15.84 5.16
C ALA A 138 19.76 -15.51 4.30
N TYR A 139 20.23 -14.27 4.34
CA TYR A 139 21.47 -13.85 3.68
C TYR A 139 22.68 -14.59 4.25
N ARG A 140 22.83 -14.67 5.60
CA ARG A 140 23.97 -15.29 6.26
C ARG A 140 24.06 -16.80 6.01
N VAL A 141 22.94 -17.48 5.81
CA VAL A 141 22.92 -18.93 5.49
C VAL A 141 22.89 -19.22 3.98
N GLY A 142 22.97 -18.18 3.14
CA GLY A 142 23.02 -18.32 1.68
C GLY A 142 21.68 -18.62 1.01
N MET A 143 20.56 -18.44 1.72
CA MET A 143 19.20 -18.61 1.17
C MET A 143 18.72 -17.35 0.42
N ASN A 144 19.27 -16.18 0.74
CA ASN A 144 19.07 -14.93 0.02
C ASN A 144 20.44 -14.40 -0.44
N GLN A 145 20.48 -13.73 -1.59
CA GLN A 145 21.71 -13.18 -2.18
C GLN A 145 21.92 -11.70 -1.82
N THR A 146 20.91 -11.07 -1.26
CA THR A 146 20.91 -9.64 -0.97
C THR A 146 20.66 -9.40 0.51
N TYR A 147 21.24 -8.33 1.02
CA TYR A 147 20.93 -7.71 2.30
C TYR A 147 21.41 -6.27 2.25
N ASN A 148 20.60 -5.34 2.74
CA ASN A 148 20.85 -3.91 2.62
C ASN A 148 20.49 -3.17 3.92
N ASP A 149 21.48 -2.92 4.78
CA ASP A 149 21.29 -2.18 6.04
C ASP A 149 20.59 -0.82 5.87
N PRO A 150 20.96 0.05 4.89
CA PRO A 150 20.29 1.33 4.71
C PRO A 150 18.78 1.25 4.51
N SER A 151 18.28 0.21 3.85
CA SER A 151 16.84 0.01 3.69
C SER A 151 16.12 -0.31 5.01
N CYS A 152 16.82 -0.97 5.94
CA CYS A 152 16.29 -1.25 7.28
C CYS A 152 16.39 -0.02 8.20
N ASP A 153 17.47 0.74 8.09
CA ASP A 153 17.75 1.88 8.97
C ASP A 153 16.77 3.03 8.83
N ILE A 154 16.20 3.22 7.62
CA ILE A 154 15.23 4.29 7.35
C ILE A 154 13.99 4.22 8.25
N LEU A 155 13.69 3.06 8.83
CA LEU A 155 12.51 2.80 9.65
C LEU A 155 12.76 2.90 11.16
N ARG A 156 13.99 2.70 11.63
CA ARG A 156 14.28 2.48 13.06
C ARG A 156 13.76 3.58 13.98
N THR A 157 14.03 4.84 13.66
CA THR A 157 13.65 5.95 14.54
C THR A 157 12.15 6.14 14.61
N GLN A 158 11.48 6.09 13.46
CA GLN A 158 10.04 6.30 13.36
C GLN A 158 9.25 5.14 13.95
N ASN A 159 9.74 3.91 13.78
CA ASN A 159 9.13 2.72 14.38
C ASN A 159 9.15 2.81 15.91
N ALA A 160 10.28 3.21 16.52
CA ALA A 160 10.39 3.39 17.97
C ALA A 160 9.40 4.45 18.46
N GLN A 161 9.31 5.60 17.79
CA GLN A 161 8.35 6.65 18.14
C GLN A 161 6.90 6.17 18.03
N LEU A 162 6.57 5.40 16.99
CA LEU A 162 5.22 4.87 16.81
C LEU A 162 4.86 3.87 17.90
N LEU A 163 5.80 3.01 18.29
CA LEU A 163 5.61 2.06 19.40
C LEU A 163 5.32 2.79 20.72
N ASP A 164 6.10 3.81 21.04
CA ASP A 164 5.93 4.63 22.26
C ASP A 164 4.57 5.36 22.28
N GLN A 165 4.03 5.70 21.13
CA GLN A 165 2.76 6.42 20.99
C GLN A 165 1.57 5.49 20.69
N SER A 166 1.77 4.19 20.67
CA SER A 166 0.76 3.20 20.24
C SER A 166 -0.60 3.33 20.94
N ALA A 167 -0.61 3.63 22.26
CA ALA A 167 -1.84 3.84 23.03
C ALA A 167 -2.68 5.02 22.51
N LYS A 168 -2.08 6.04 21.90
CA LYS A 168 -2.78 7.20 21.34
C LYS A 168 -3.45 6.88 20.01
N LEU A 169 -2.98 5.84 19.30
CA LEU A 169 -3.58 5.41 18.03
C LEU A 169 -5.05 5.03 18.22
N ALA A 170 -5.38 4.29 19.28
CA ALA A 170 -6.76 3.92 19.62
C ALA A 170 -7.65 5.15 19.91
N GLN A 171 -7.06 6.29 20.26
CA GLN A 171 -7.73 7.56 20.49
C GLN A 171 -7.88 8.41 19.22
N ARG A 172 -7.40 7.90 18.07
CA ARG A 172 -7.37 8.61 16.78
C ARG A 172 -6.59 9.92 16.85
N ASP A 173 -5.52 9.95 17.66
CA ASP A 173 -4.66 11.12 17.81
C ASP A 173 -4.05 11.50 16.45
N PRO A 174 -4.21 12.75 15.98
CA PRO A 174 -3.78 13.14 14.65
C PRO A 174 -2.26 13.02 14.43
N GLU A 175 -1.46 13.29 15.44
CA GLU A 175 0.01 13.19 15.35
C GLU A 175 0.44 11.73 15.23
N THR A 176 -0.22 10.83 15.96
CA THR A 176 0.05 9.38 15.88
C THR A 176 -0.43 8.79 14.56
N LEU A 177 -1.59 9.23 14.03
CA LEU A 177 -2.05 8.84 12.70
C LEU A 177 -1.10 9.34 11.59
N HIS A 178 -0.60 10.57 11.72
CA HIS A 178 0.42 11.09 10.80
C HIS A 178 1.71 10.27 10.86
N LEU A 179 2.14 9.92 12.07
CA LEU A 179 3.33 9.07 12.24
C LEU A 179 3.13 7.68 11.63
N LEU A 180 1.97 7.06 11.82
CA LEU A 180 1.63 5.78 11.18
C LEU A 180 1.66 5.88 9.65
N ALA A 181 1.03 6.92 9.08
CA ALA A 181 1.07 7.16 7.63
C ALA A 181 2.50 7.29 7.11
N ARG A 182 3.34 8.03 7.84
CA ARG A 182 4.75 8.23 7.51
C ARG A 182 5.53 6.92 7.57
N VAL A 183 5.33 6.11 8.61
CA VAL A 183 6.06 4.82 8.75
C VAL A 183 5.63 3.84 7.66
N LEU A 184 4.34 3.72 7.36
CA LEU A 184 3.85 2.91 6.25
C LEU A 184 4.43 3.38 4.91
N THR A 185 4.51 4.70 4.68
CA THR A 185 5.14 5.23 3.47
C THR A 185 6.62 4.86 3.40
N LEU A 186 7.36 5.01 4.49
CA LEU A 186 8.77 4.66 4.54
C LEU A 186 9.02 3.17 4.38
N SER A 187 8.11 2.30 4.88
CA SER A 187 8.26 0.85 4.73
C SER A 187 8.16 0.41 3.27
N GLY A 188 7.23 0.96 2.49
CA GLY A 188 7.17 0.70 1.05
C GLY A 188 8.39 1.24 0.30
N LEU A 189 8.88 2.43 0.66
CA LEU A 189 10.12 2.98 0.08
C LEU A 189 11.34 2.12 0.44
N ALA A 190 11.42 1.58 1.67
CA ALA A 190 12.48 0.68 2.09
C ALA A 190 12.53 -0.59 1.22
N MET A 191 11.36 -1.17 0.90
CA MET A 191 11.23 -2.27 -0.04
C MET A 191 11.75 -1.90 -1.43
N GLY A 192 11.43 -0.69 -1.92
CA GLY A 192 11.93 -0.19 -3.20
C GLY A 192 13.46 0.00 -3.23
N ILE A 193 14.05 0.49 -2.15
CA ILE A 193 15.51 0.62 -2.02
C ILE A 193 16.18 -0.75 -2.00
N ALA A 194 15.58 -1.72 -1.32
CA ALA A 194 16.08 -3.09 -1.27
C ALA A 194 15.91 -3.85 -2.59
N GLY A 195 14.92 -3.48 -3.40
CA GLY A 195 14.50 -4.22 -4.59
C GLY A 195 13.69 -5.49 -4.28
N GLU A 196 13.29 -5.66 -3.03
CA GLU A 196 12.52 -6.81 -2.55
C GLU A 196 11.72 -6.46 -1.28
N SER A 197 10.75 -7.29 -0.90
CA SER A 197 9.86 -7.01 0.24
C SER A 197 10.50 -7.26 1.62
N CYS A 198 11.67 -7.85 1.66
CA CYS A 198 12.33 -8.31 2.89
C CYS A 198 12.51 -7.27 4.01
N PRO A 199 12.67 -5.96 3.75
CA PRO A 199 12.72 -4.96 4.84
C PRO A 199 11.43 -4.84 5.65
N ALA A 200 10.28 -5.20 5.08
CA ALA A 200 8.97 -5.00 5.69
C ALA A 200 8.09 -6.26 5.74
N SER A 201 8.55 -7.38 5.17
CA SER A 201 7.78 -8.64 5.08
C SER A 201 8.71 -9.82 5.27
N GLY A 202 8.61 -10.50 6.39
CA GLY A 202 9.38 -11.68 6.77
C GLY A 202 8.51 -12.91 6.95
N THR A 203 8.95 -13.83 7.83
CA THR A 203 8.25 -15.11 8.10
C THR A 203 6.94 -14.92 8.86
N GLU A 204 6.72 -13.78 9.49
CA GLU A 204 5.47 -13.43 10.19
C GLU A 204 4.30 -13.21 9.24
N HIS A 205 4.54 -12.89 7.99
CA HIS A 205 3.52 -12.66 6.96
C HIS A 205 2.99 -13.96 6.39
#